data_17669b274388805fb876d11ed9a16d30
#
_entry.id   17669b274388805fb876d11ed9a16d30
#
_cell.length_a   1.000
_cell.length_b   1.000
_cell.length_c   1.000
_cell.angle_alpha   90.00
_cell.angle_beta   90.00
_cell.angle_gamma   90.00
#
_symmetry.space_group_name_H-M   'P 1'
#
loop_
_entity.id
_entity.type
_entity.pdbx_description
1 polymer ?
#
loop_
_entity_poly.entity_id
_entity_poly.type
_entity_poly.pdbx_seq_one_letter_code
_entity_poly.pdbx_strand_id
1 'polypeptide(L)'
;YQIEYEGLPQGVPVLNKSQKEEILEIPEVVSASFYRMRDYADGIYYQDKSMDGGKVLGIDSDYLDTCGYQLVRGRGFNQKEYANFKKVALLDETAANSFFEKGEELGKTIEIKGEPFVVVGVVKKSDEYEPVINSIEEYYTYYNDESGIVMITDSVWPVVYQYDEPQQAVIQTKTPEDMSQAGKAVQQILNEQIQNTETSVSYKAEDIMEKAKGLQQI
;
A
#
# COMPACT_ATOMS: atom_id res chain seq x y z
N TYR A 1 -2.30 11.54 -8.38
CA TYR A 1 -1.11 10.86 -8.89
C TYR A 1 -0.26 10.37 -7.74
N GLN A 2 0.21 9.16 -7.83
CA GLN A 2 0.87 8.43 -6.75
C GLN A 2 2.34 8.24 -7.07
N ILE A 3 3.20 8.41 -6.06
CA ILE A 3 4.61 8.08 -6.11
C ILE A 3 4.88 7.10 -4.98
N GLU A 4 5.39 5.92 -5.32
CA GLU A 4 5.79 4.90 -4.37
C GLU A 4 7.31 4.90 -4.21
N TYR A 5 7.76 4.72 -2.99
CA TYR A 5 9.18 4.70 -2.64
C TYR A 5 9.58 3.29 -2.23
N GLU A 6 10.60 2.79 -2.90
CA GLU A 6 11.20 1.49 -2.63
C GLU A 6 12.66 1.65 -2.16
N GLY A 7 13.23 0.58 -1.70
CA GLY A 7 14.64 0.52 -1.35
C GLY A 7 14.96 0.94 0.08
N LEU A 8 13.94 1.03 0.96
CA LEU A 8 14.21 1.17 2.39
C LEU A 8 14.84 -0.13 2.88
N PRO A 9 16.10 -0.10 3.37
CA PRO A 9 16.77 -1.32 3.80
C PRO A 9 16.16 -1.90 5.07
N GLN A 10 16.30 -3.21 5.24
CA GLN A 10 15.90 -3.89 6.47
C GLN A 10 16.65 -3.32 7.67
N GLY A 11 15.97 -3.22 8.81
CA GLY A 11 16.56 -2.71 10.04
C GLY A 11 16.71 -1.19 10.12
N VAL A 12 16.25 -0.44 9.12
CA VAL A 12 16.16 1.01 9.20
C VAL A 12 15.11 1.41 10.25
N PRO A 13 15.36 2.47 11.03
CA PRO A 13 14.37 2.98 11.95
C PRO A 13 13.03 3.22 11.27
N VAL A 14 11.96 2.83 11.93
CA VAL A 14 10.60 3.02 11.44
C VAL A 14 10.38 4.48 11.07
N LEU A 15 9.87 4.72 9.87
CA LEU A 15 9.47 6.06 9.45
C LEU A 15 8.47 6.63 10.44
N ASN A 16 8.74 7.80 10.95
CA ASN A 16 8.00 8.38 12.07
C ASN A 16 7.09 9.53 11.64
N LYS A 17 6.29 9.99 12.59
CA LYS A 17 5.36 11.10 12.40
C LYS A 17 6.07 12.39 11.97
N SER A 18 7.26 12.66 12.50
CA SER A 18 8.04 13.84 12.13
C SER A 18 8.41 13.88 10.66
N GLN A 19 8.84 12.74 10.10
CA GLN A 19 9.15 12.62 8.67
C GLN A 19 7.91 12.79 7.81
N LYS A 20 6.77 12.26 8.24
CA LYS A 20 5.50 12.43 7.54
C LYS A 20 5.07 13.90 7.53
N GLU A 21 5.24 14.60 8.64
CA GLU A 21 4.98 16.05 8.74
C GLU A 21 5.88 16.85 7.79
N GLU A 22 7.19 16.52 7.71
CA GLU A 22 8.10 17.15 6.75
C GLU A 22 7.67 16.91 5.29
N ILE A 23 7.26 15.70 4.96
CA ILE A 23 6.75 15.36 3.63
C ILE A 23 5.50 16.19 3.30
N LEU A 24 4.58 16.32 4.23
CA LEU A 24 3.35 17.10 4.05
C LEU A 24 3.57 18.62 3.97
N GLU A 25 4.73 19.13 4.39
CA GLU A 25 5.12 20.53 4.20
C GLU A 25 5.52 20.85 2.75
N ILE A 26 5.80 19.83 1.94
CA ILE A 26 6.10 20.02 0.51
C ILE A 26 4.83 20.51 -0.20
N PRO A 27 4.86 21.70 -0.86
CA PRO A 27 3.64 22.31 -1.40
C PRO A 27 2.88 21.47 -2.43
N GLU A 28 3.59 20.64 -3.19
CA GLU A 28 3.04 19.79 -4.24
C GLU A 28 2.40 18.50 -3.69
N VAL A 29 2.66 18.16 -2.43
CA VAL A 29 2.16 16.94 -1.79
C VAL A 29 0.78 17.19 -1.19
N VAL A 30 -0.19 16.38 -1.58
CA VAL A 30 -1.56 16.40 -1.05
C VAL A 30 -1.69 15.54 0.19
N SER A 31 -1.15 14.32 0.13
CA SER A 31 -1.17 13.36 1.22
C SER A 31 0.02 12.41 1.14
N ALA A 32 0.31 11.77 2.24
CA ALA A 32 1.39 10.79 2.35
C ALA A 32 0.97 9.63 3.25
N SER A 33 1.45 8.44 2.94
CA SER A 33 1.20 7.24 3.72
C SER A 33 2.45 6.38 3.80
N PHE A 34 2.62 5.72 4.93
CA PHE A 34 3.62 4.68 5.13
C PHE A 34 2.93 3.34 5.28
N TYR A 35 3.49 2.31 4.64
CA TYR A 35 2.91 0.98 4.65
C TYR A 35 3.96 -0.12 4.51
N ARG A 36 3.58 -1.35 4.81
CA ARG A 36 4.33 -2.56 4.50
C ARG A 36 3.51 -3.47 3.62
N MET A 37 4.18 -4.26 2.81
CA MET A 37 3.53 -5.19 1.90
C MET A 37 4.24 -6.53 1.88
N ARG A 38 3.47 -7.60 2.01
CA ARG A 38 3.86 -8.95 1.64
C ARG A 38 3.19 -9.31 0.33
N ASP A 39 4.00 -9.46 -0.71
CA ASP A 39 3.55 -9.97 -2.00
C ASP A 39 3.55 -11.51 -2.00
N TYR A 40 2.73 -12.12 -2.85
CA TYR A 40 2.56 -13.57 -2.89
C TYR A 40 2.34 -14.19 -1.51
N ALA A 41 1.50 -13.55 -0.71
CA ALA A 41 1.24 -13.98 0.65
C ALA A 41 0.53 -15.33 0.68
N ASP A 42 1.02 -16.21 1.52
CA ASP A 42 0.44 -17.51 1.82
C ASP A 42 -0.21 -17.52 3.21
N GLY A 43 -0.93 -18.58 3.53
CA GLY A 43 -1.54 -18.75 4.84
C GLY A 43 -2.72 -17.84 5.13
N ILE A 44 -3.42 -17.39 4.09
CA ILE A 44 -4.65 -16.60 4.22
C ILE A 44 -5.84 -17.50 3.97
N TYR A 45 -6.67 -17.70 4.99
CA TYR A 45 -7.77 -18.64 4.97
C TYR A 45 -9.09 -18.03 5.50
N TYR A 46 -10.17 -18.42 4.88
CA TYR A 46 -11.49 -18.42 5.52
C TYR A 46 -12.00 -19.84 5.59
N GLN A 47 -12.04 -20.41 6.79
CA GLN A 47 -12.33 -21.84 7.00
C GLN A 47 -11.39 -22.72 6.18
N ASP A 48 -11.87 -23.48 5.22
CA ASP A 48 -11.11 -24.35 4.32
C ASP A 48 -10.73 -23.69 2.97
N LYS A 49 -11.18 -22.47 2.74
CA LYS A 49 -10.84 -21.70 1.53
C LYS A 49 -9.56 -20.91 1.73
N SER A 50 -8.66 -20.97 0.77
CA SER A 50 -7.43 -20.19 0.75
C SER A 50 -7.45 -19.11 -0.33
N MET A 51 -6.72 -18.02 -0.07
CA MET A 51 -6.38 -17.03 -1.07
C MET A 51 -4.87 -17.18 -1.37
N ASP A 52 -4.52 -17.72 -2.52
CA ASP A 52 -3.15 -17.94 -2.92
C ASP A 52 -2.66 -16.81 -3.84
N GLY A 53 -1.42 -16.36 -3.63
CA GLY A 53 -0.79 -15.35 -4.47
C GLY A 53 -1.26 -13.92 -4.23
N GLY A 54 -2.06 -13.68 -3.20
CA GLY A 54 -2.54 -12.35 -2.84
C GLY A 54 -1.50 -11.50 -2.11
N LYS A 55 -1.90 -10.28 -1.78
CA LYS A 55 -1.09 -9.32 -1.03
C LYS A 55 -1.69 -9.06 0.33
N VAL A 56 -0.81 -8.88 1.32
CA VAL A 56 -1.19 -8.33 2.63
C VAL A 56 -0.47 -6.99 2.80
N LEU A 57 -1.24 -5.96 3.12
CA LEU A 57 -0.73 -4.61 3.39
C LEU A 57 -0.94 -4.29 4.87
N GLY A 58 0.12 -3.79 5.50
CA GLY A 58 0.03 -3.13 6.80
C GLY A 58 -0.02 -1.63 6.57
N ILE A 59 -1.17 -1.01 6.78
CA ILE A 59 -1.44 0.38 6.37
C ILE A 59 -1.55 1.31 7.58
N ASP A 60 -1.16 2.56 7.36
CA ASP A 60 -1.47 3.66 8.27
C ASP A 60 -2.84 4.28 7.98
N SER A 61 -3.25 5.26 8.77
CA SER A 61 -4.57 5.88 8.67
C SER A 61 -4.79 6.72 7.40
N ASP A 62 -3.73 7.05 6.67
CA ASP A 62 -3.80 7.88 5.47
C ASP A 62 -3.72 7.07 4.17
N TYR A 63 -3.49 5.76 4.28
CA TYR A 63 -3.22 4.91 3.10
C TYR A 63 -4.40 4.88 2.12
N LEU A 64 -5.62 4.67 2.61
CA LEU A 64 -6.79 4.56 1.73
C LEU A 64 -7.01 5.84 0.91
N ASP A 65 -6.96 6.99 1.55
CA ASP A 65 -7.12 8.28 0.88
C ASP A 65 -5.96 8.57 -0.07
N THR A 66 -4.72 8.34 0.37
CA THR A 66 -3.51 8.58 -0.44
C THR A 66 -3.50 7.72 -1.69
N CYS A 67 -3.92 6.46 -1.58
CA CYS A 67 -3.93 5.51 -2.69
C CYS A 67 -5.25 5.45 -3.46
N GLY A 68 -6.21 6.29 -3.12
CA GLY A 68 -7.48 6.38 -3.85
C GLY A 68 -8.39 5.18 -3.67
N TYR A 69 -8.35 4.54 -2.52
CA TYR A 69 -9.30 3.49 -2.17
C TYR A 69 -10.59 4.08 -1.64
N GLN A 70 -11.71 3.52 -2.08
CA GLN A 70 -13.04 3.86 -1.62
C GLN A 70 -13.66 2.70 -0.86
N LEU A 71 -14.44 3.02 0.17
CA LEU A 71 -15.21 2.03 0.90
C LEU A 71 -16.41 1.59 0.08
N VAL A 72 -16.54 0.28 -0.13
CA VAL A 72 -17.67 -0.33 -0.83
C VAL A 72 -18.74 -0.77 0.16
N ARG A 73 -18.33 -1.43 1.24
CA ARG A 73 -19.19 -1.91 2.33
C ARG A 73 -18.46 -1.82 3.66
N GLY A 74 -19.22 -1.71 4.74
CA GLY A 74 -18.63 -1.65 6.07
C GLY A 74 -17.97 -0.33 6.40
N ARG A 75 -16.81 -0.37 7.02
CA ARG A 75 -16.06 0.79 7.49
C ARG A 75 -14.55 0.61 7.36
N GLY A 76 -13.82 1.71 7.39
CA GLY A 76 -12.36 1.70 7.56
C GLY A 76 -11.93 1.43 9.00
N PHE A 77 -10.62 1.44 9.23
CA PHE A 77 -10.05 1.33 10.57
C PHE A 77 -10.23 2.63 11.36
N ASN A 78 -10.42 2.50 12.66
CA ASN A 78 -10.48 3.62 13.58
C ASN A 78 -9.19 3.74 14.42
N GLN A 79 -9.02 4.90 15.09
CA GLN A 79 -7.81 5.17 15.86
C GLN A 79 -7.59 4.20 17.03
N LYS A 80 -8.66 3.69 17.63
CA LYS A 80 -8.56 2.72 18.75
C LYS A 80 -8.01 1.38 18.24
N GLU A 81 -8.34 0.99 17.03
CA GLU A 81 -7.84 -0.24 16.42
C GLU A 81 -6.34 -0.14 16.13
N TYR A 82 -5.87 1.02 15.66
CA TYR A 82 -4.43 1.28 15.54
C TYR A 82 -3.72 1.28 16.91
N ALA A 83 -4.26 2.01 17.87
CA ALA A 83 -3.64 2.19 19.19
C ALA A 83 -3.61 0.89 20.02
N ASN A 84 -4.61 0.04 19.87
CA ASN A 84 -4.76 -1.19 20.66
C ASN A 84 -4.38 -2.46 19.90
N PHE A 85 -3.70 -2.35 18.76
CA PHE A 85 -3.21 -3.49 17.97
C PHE A 85 -4.34 -4.49 17.65
N LYS A 86 -5.51 -3.98 17.27
CA LYS A 86 -6.67 -4.82 16.99
C LYS A 86 -6.51 -5.62 15.71
N LYS A 87 -6.90 -6.89 15.77
CA LYS A 87 -6.90 -7.80 14.62
C LYS A 87 -8.16 -7.62 13.79
N VAL A 88 -8.16 -6.59 12.97
CA VAL A 88 -9.22 -6.23 12.03
C VAL A 88 -8.64 -6.16 10.62
N ALA A 89 -9.45 -6.46 9.62
CA ALA A 89 -9.03 -6.50 8.23
C ALA A 89 -10.01 -5.77 7.32
N LEU A 90 -9.45 -5.16 6.27
CA LEU A 90 -10.18 -4.74 5.08
C LEU A 90 -9.81 -5.69 3.94
N LEU A 91 -10.77 -6.00 3.10
CA LEU A 91 -10.59 -6.78 1.88
C LEU A 91 -10.84 -5.89 0.67
N ASP A 92 -10.08 -6.07 -0.40
CA ASP A 92 -10.54 -5.58 -1.69
C ASP A 92 -11.64 -6.49 -2.25
N GLU A 93 -12.28 -6.11 -3.33
CA GLU A 93 -13.38 -6.91 -3.89
C GLU A 93 -12.91 -8.29 -4.36
N THR A 94 -11.70 -8.40 -4.89
CA THR A 94 -11.13 -9.68 -5.33
C THR A 94 -10.93 -10.63 -4.13
N ALA A 95 -10.33 -10.16 -3.04
CA ALA A 95 -10.16 -10.96 -1.82
C ALA A 95 -11.51 -11.34 -1.21
N ALA A 96 -12.46 -10.40 -1.14
CA ALA A 96 -13.80 -10.68 -0.63
C ALA A 96 -14.51 -11.78 -1.44
N ASN A 97 -14.43 -11.71 -2.78
CA ASN A 97 -15.05 -12.69 -3.67
C ASN A 97 -14.37 -14.07 -3.62
N SER A 98 -13.09 -14.13 -3.21
CA SER A 98 -12.38 -15.40 -3.02
C SER A 98 -12.94 -16.24 -1.87
N PHE A 99 -13.50 -15.58 -0.85
CA PHE A 99 -13.94 -16.22 0.38
C PHE A 99 -15.45 -16.22 0.60
N PHE A 100 -16.14 -15.18 0.13
CA PHE A 100 -17.53 -14.89 0.49
C PHE A 100 -18.41 -14.64 -0.71
N GLU A 101 -19.70 -14.88 -0.54
CA GLU A 101 -20.70 -14.27 -1.39
C GLU A 101 -20.86 -12.78 -1.03
N LYS A 102 -21.23 -11.98 -2.02
CA LYS A 102 -21.32 -10.53 -1.88
C LYS A 102 -22.24 -10.14 -0.71
N GLY A 103 -21.68 -9.37 0.20
CA GLY A 103 -22.39 -8.86 1.38
C GLY A 103 -22.30 -9.75 2.63
N GLU A 104 -21.68 -10.91 2.54
CA GLU A 104 -21.56 -11.83 3.69
C GLU A 104 -20.21 -11.70 4.44
N GLU A 105 -19.30 -10.87 3.93
CA GLU A 105 -17.95 -10.75 4.44
C GLU A 105 -17.84 -10.03 5.80
N LEU A 106 -18.70 -9.06 6.08
CA LEU A 106 -18.60 -8.22 7.30
C LEU A 106 -18.85 -9.02 8.57
N GLY A 107 -17.95 -8.86 9.52
CA GLY A 107 -18.00 -9.56 10.81
C GLY A 107 -17.47 -10.99 10.77
N LYS A 108 -17.09 -11.50 9.62
CA LYS A 108 -16.46 -12.81 9.49
C LYS A 108 -14.99 -12.75 9.91
N THR A 109 -14.46 -13.88 10.35
CA THR A 109 -13.07 -14.00 10.78
C THR A 109 -12.29 -14.75 9.72
N ILE A 110 -11.25 -14.12 9.18
CA ILE A 110 -10.24 -14.75 8.33
C ILE A 110 -8.99 -15.03 9.14
N GLU A 111 -8.18 -15.95 8.67
CA GLU A 111 -6.86 -16.24 9.27
C GLU A 111 -5.75 -15.75 8.36
N ILE A 112 -4.77 -15.08 8.95
CA ILE A 112 -3.52 -14.69 8.30
C ILE A 112 -2.38 -15.29 9.11
N LYS A 113 -1.67 -16.27 8.55
CA LYS A 113 -0.61 -17.01 9.26
C LYS A 113 -1.06 -17.59 10.61
N GLY A 114 -2.29 -18.09 10.67
CA GLY A 114 -2.88 -18.64 11.88
C GLY A 114 -3.47 -17.62 12.86
N GLU A 115 -3.32 -16.32 12.60
CA GLU A 115 -3.87 -15.26 13.44
C GLU A 115 -5.26 -14.83 12.94
N PRO A 116 -6.27 -14.73 13.82
CA PRO A 116 -7.64 -14.36 13.43
C PRO A 116 -7.77 -12.85 13.25
N PHE A 117 -8.39 -12.45 12.13
CA PHE A 117 -8.74 -11.06 11.84
C PHE A 117 -10.22 -10.95 11.48
N VAL A 118 -10.91 -9.99 12.09
CA VAL A 118 -12.33 -9.73 11.78
C VAL A 118 -12.41 -8.77 10.60
N VAL A 119 -13.15 -9.14 9.58
CA VAL A 119 -13.41 -8.30 8.41
C VAL A 119 -14.38 -7.18 8.79
N VAL A 120 -13.95 -5.93 8.65
CA VAL A 120 -14.74 -4.74 9.01
C VAL A 120 -15.18 -3.92 7.80
N GLY A 121 -14.58 -4.14 6.63
CA GLY A 121 -14.96 -3.43 5.42
C GLY A 121 -14.40 -4.05 4.15
N VAL A 122 -14.99 -3.65 3.05
CA VAL A 122 -14.55 -3.97 1.69
C VAL A 122 -14.27 -2.66 0.96
N VAL A 123 -13.13 -2.61 0.28
CA VAL A 123 -12.64 -1.44 -0.43
C VAL A 123 -12.42 -1.74 -1.91
N LYS A 124 -12.42 -0.71 -2.72
CA LYS A 124 -11.97 -0.78 -4.12
C LYS A 124 -11.15 0.43 -4.48
N LYS A 125 -10.26 0.29 -5.43
CA LYS A 125 -9.54 1.43 -5.99
C LYS A 125 -10.50 2.28 -6.84
N SER A 126 -10.42 3.60 -6.71
CA SER A 126 -11.21 4.51 -7.51
C SER A 126 -10.78 4.49 -8.97
N ASP A 127 -11.72 4.63 -9.91
CA ASP A 127 -11.44 4.70 -11.35
C ASP A 127 -10.54 5.89 -11.72
N GLU A 128 -10.53 6.94 -10.91
CA GLU A 128 -9.64 8.10 -11.08
C GLU A 128 -8.15 7.75 -10.89
N TYR A 129 -7.86 6.62 -10.30
CA TYR A 129 -6.51 6.13 -10.03
C TYR A 129 -6.12 4.96 -10.94
N GLU A 130 -6.75 4.85 -12.09
CA GLU A 130 -6.33 3.85 -13.07
C GLU A 130 -4.87 4.10 -13.48
N PRO A 131 -4.05 3.05 -13.50
CA PRO A 131 -2.67 3.20 -13.93
C PRO A 131 -2.60 3.54 -15.40
N VAL A 132 -1.63 4.39 -15.76
CA VAL A 132 -1.30 4.61 -17.16
C VAL A 132 -0.59 3.36 -17.68
N ILE A 133 -1.26 2.61 -18.52
CA ILE A 133 -0.74 1.38 -19.13
C ILE A 133 -0.05 1.74 -20.44
N ASN A 134 1.27 1.58 -20.48
CA ASN A 134 2.10 1.98 -21.62
C ASN A 134 2.57 0.81 -22.48
N SER A 135 2.36 -0.43 -22.04
CA SER A 135 2.78 -1.62 -22.77
C SER A 135 1.77 -2.77 -22.64
N ILE A 136 1.86 -3.72 -23.56
CA ILE A 136 1.07 -4.96 -23.53
C ILE A 136 1.42 -5.78 -22.29
N GLU A 137 2.70 -5.78 -21.88
CA GLU A 137 3.16 -6.47 -20.68
C GLU A 137 2.60 -5.83 -19.40
N GLU A 138 2.57 -4.50 -19.33
CA GLU A 138 1.92 -3.77 -18.22
C GLU A 138 0.42 -4.04 -18.20
N TYR A 139 -0.22 -4.10 -19.36
CA TYR A 139 -1.64 -4.47 -19.48
C TYR A 139 -1.91 -5.86 -18.90
N TYR A 140 -1.12 -6.85 -19.30
CA TYR A 140 -1.27 -8.21 -18.78
C TYR A 140 -0.94 -8.30 -17.29
N THR A 141 0.08 -7.60 -16.82
CA THR A 141 0.43 -7.55 -15.40
C THR A 141 -0.68 -6.92 -14.58
N TYR A 142 -1.27 -5.83 -15.04
CA TYR A 142 -2.34 -5.13 -14.34
C TYR A 142 -3.66 -5.91 -14.33
N TYR A 143 -4.07 -6.45 -15.49
CA TYR A 143 -5.35 -7.16 -15.60
C TYR A 143 -5.28 -8.65 -15.24
N ASN A 144 -4.11 -9.26 -15.24
CA ASN A 144 -3.92 -10.63 -14.74
C ASN A 144 -3.50 -10.70 -13.28
N ASP A 145 -3.29 -9.57 -12.62
CA ASP A 145 -3.12 -9.54 -11.17
C ASP A 145 -4.49 -9.69 -10.51
N GLU A 146 -5.08 -10.87 -10.70
CA GLU A 146 -6.35 -11.28 -10.07
C GLU A 146 -6.18 -11.61 -8.58
N SER A 147 -4.99 -11.38 -8.04
CA SER A 147 -4.70 -11.62 -6.65
C SER A 147 -5.38 -10.59 -5.75
N GLY A 148 -6.09 -11.07 -4.75
CA GLY A 148 -6.77 -10.21 -3.78
C GLY A 148 -5.80 -9.48 -2.86
N ILE A 149 -6.31 -8.43 -2.22
CA ILE A 149 -5.58 -7.63 -1.23
C ILE A 149 -6.30 -7.68 0.10
N VAL A 150 -5.56 -8.05 1.14
CA VAL A 150 -5.99 -7.97 2.53
C VAL A 150 -5.20 -6.85 3.19
N MET A 151 -5.89 -5.92 3.85
CA MET A 151 -5.27 -4.82 4.58
C MET A 151 -5.48 -5.03 6.07
N ILE A 152 -4.42 -4.84 6.84
CA ILE A 152 -4.43 -4.81 8.30
C ILE A 152 -3.81 -3.49 8.77
N THR A 153 -3.96 -3.14 10.03
CA THR A 153 -3.26 -1.96 10.54
C THR A 153 -1.75 -2.19 10.57
N ASP A 154 -0.97 -1.15 10.33
CA ASP A 154 0.50 -1.24 10.43
C ASP A 154 0.96 -1.59 11.85
N SER A 155 0.18 -1.22 12.87
CA SER A 155 0.47 -1.52 14.26
C SER A 155 0.44 -3.03 14.58
N VAL A 156 -0.41 -3.80 13.91
CA VAL A 156 -0.53 -5.25 14.12
C VAL A 156 0.38 -6.07 13.18
N TRP A 157 1.04 -5.42 12.23
CA TRP A 157 1.92 -6.08 11.27
C TRP A 157 2.94 -7.04 11.90
N PRO A 158 3.65 -6.65 12.98
CA PRO A 158 4.67 -7.51 13.60
C PRO A 158 4.11 -8.80 14.20
N VAL A 159 2.83 -8.87 14.47
CA VAL A 159 2.16 -10.09 14.97
C VAL A 159 2.15 -11.18 13.90
N VAL A 160 2.04 -10.78 12.62
CA VAL A 160 1.91 -11.71 11.49
C VAL A 160 3.25 -11.94 10.80
N TYR A 161 3.97 -10.87 10.46
CA TYR A 161 5.16 -10.90 9.60
C TYR A 161 6.42 -10.42 10.29
N GLN A 162 6.34 -10.10 11.57
CA GLN A 162 7.45 -9.47 12.28
C GLN A 162 7.89 -8.18 11.57
N TYR A 163 9.18 -7.89 11.49
CA TYR A 163 9.69 -6.67 10.84
C TYR A 163 10.55 -6.99 9.61
N ASP A 164 10.27 -8.10 8.94
CA ASP A 164 11.08 -8.57 7.82
C ASP A 164 10.88 -7.74 6.55
N GLU A 165 9.68 -7.23 6.33
CA GLU A 165 9.39 -6.36 5.18
C GLU A 165 9.76 -4.91 5.48
N PRO A 166 10.47 -4.24 4.54
CA PRO A 166 10.75 -2.83 4.67
C PRO A 166 9.48 -2.00 4.64
N GLN A 167 9.48 -0.92 5.42
CA GLN A 167 8.42 0.06 5.34
C GLN A 167 8.55 0.86 4.05
N GLN A 168 7.45 1.08 3.36
CA GLN A 168 7.37 1.84 2.12
C GLN A 168 6.61 3.13 2.34
N ALA A 169 6.87 4.12 1.48
CA ALA A 169 6.14 5.37 1.47
C ALA A 169 5.43 5.57 0.13
N VAL A 170 4.28 6.19 0.17
CA VAL A 170 3.54 6.63 -1.00
C VAL A 170 3.02 8.04 -0.76
N ILE A 171 3.11 8.88 -1.78
CA ILE A 171 2.55 10.23 -1.75
C ILE A 171 1.56 10.44 -2.89
N GLN A 172 0.63 11.36 -2.67
CA GLN A 172 -0.24 11.88 -3.69
C GLN A 172 0.18 13.33 -4.00
N THR A 173 0.35 13.65 -5.28
CA THR A 173 0.65 15.01 -5.74
C THR A 173 -0.58 15.67 -6.35
N LYS A 174 -0.57 17.01 -6.40
CA LYS A 174 -1.65 17.81 -6.97
C LYS A 174 -1.82 17.56 -8.47
N THR A 175 -0.71 17.52 -9.20
CA THR A 175 -0.69 17.31 -10.66
C THR A 175 0.39 16.30 -11.05
N PRO A 176 0.31 15.68 -12.26
CA PRO A 176 1.37 14.80 -12.76
C PRO A 176 2.72 15.50 -12.91
N GLU A 177 2.71 16.77 -13.26
CA GLU A 177 3.91 17.57 -13.46
C GLU A 177 4.67 17.77 -12.15
N ASP A 178 3.99 17.78 -11.01
CA ASP A 178 4.58 17.91 -9.69
C ASP A 178 5.32 16.66 -9.22
N MET A 179 5.10 15.51 -9.85
CA MET A 179 5.61 14.21 -9.39
C MET A 179 7.14 14.16 -9.30
N SER A 180 7.84 14.70 -10.29
CA SER A 180 9.30 14.66 -10.31
C SER A 180 9.89 15.51 -9.18
N GLN A 181 9.43 16.73 -8.99
CA GLN A 181 9.93 17.63 -7.96
C GLN A 181 9.57 17.13 -6.56
N ALA A 182 8.34 16.74 -6.34
CA ALA A 182 7.89 16.18 -5.08
C ALA A 182 8.63 14.87 -4.75
N GLY A 183 8.80 14.00 -5.75
CA GLY A 183 9.53 12.74 -5.61
C GLY A 183 10.95 12.92 -5.13
N LYS A 184 11.68 13.87 -5.72
CA LYS A 184 13.07 14.20 -5.30
C LYS A 184 13.13 14.76 -3.88
N ALA A 185 12.19 15.65 -3.53
CA ALA A 185 12.14 16.25 -2.19
C ALA A 185 11.87 15.21 -1.12
N VAL A 186 10.92 14.30 -1.37
CA VAL A 186 10.60 13.19 -0.44
C VAL A 186 11.76 12.20 -0.34
N GLN A 187 12.39 11.87 -1.46
CA GLN A 187 13.57 11.00 -1.50
C GLN A 187 14.68 11.56 -0.60
N GLN A 188 14.92 12.86 -0.64
CA GLN A 188 15.90 13.51 0.21
C GLN A 188 15.53 13.38 1.70
N ILE A 189 14.29 13.62 2.08
CA ILE A 189 13.81 13.47 3.46
C ILE A 189 14.00 12.04 3.95
N LEU A 190 13.65 11.06 3.14
CA LEU A 190 13.80 9.64 3.49
C LEU A 190 15.27 9.22 3.60
N ASN A 191 16.13 9.72 2.70
CA ASN A 191 17.56 9.41 2.71
C ASN A 191 18.32 10.05 3.88
N GLU A 192 17.91 11.18 4.40
CA GLU A 192 18.49 11.80 5.59
C GLU A 192 18.47 10.89 6.82
N GLN A 193 17.53 9.96 6.88
CA GLN A 193 17.39 8.97 7.96
C GLN A 193 18.27 7.73 7.75
N ILE A 194 18.79 7.53 6.53
CA ILE A 194 19.63 6.38 6.18
C ILE A 194 21.09 6.82 6.28
N GLN A 195 21.59 6.98 7.50
CA GLN A 195 23.00 7.28 7.72
C GLN A 195 23.85 6.01 7.52
N ASN A 196 24.83 6.08 6.60
CA ASN A 196 25.86 5.07 6.38
C ASN A 196 25.42 3.77 5.69
N THR A 197 24.39 3.76 4.87
CA THR A 197 24.08 2.61 4.01
C THR A 197 24.42 2.94 2.54
N GLU A 198 24.91 1.94 1.82
CA GLU A 198 25.22 2.04 0.38
C GLU A 198 23.94 2.10 -0.49
N THR A 199 22.78 1.88 0.11
CA THR A 199 21.50 1.85 -0.57
C THR A 199 20.74 3.16 -0.36
N SER A 200 20.34 3.80 -1.44
CA SER A 200 19.45 4.96 -1.44
C SER A 200 18.02 4.56 -1.79
N VAL A 201 17.07 5.31 -1.26
CA VAL A 201 15.66 5.18 -1.67
C VAL A 201 15.50 5.72 -3.09
N SER A 202 14.84 4.97 -3.95
CA SER A 202 14.42 5.40 -5.29
C SER A 202 12.91 5.55 -5.36
N TYR A 203 12.41 6.28 -6.35
CA TYR A 203 10.97 6.37 -6.59
C TYR A 203 10.59 5.94 -8.01
N LYS A 204 9.47 5.24 -8.13
CA LYS A 204 9.06 4.58 -9.38
C LYS A 204 8.58 5.55 -10.46
N ALA A 205 8.10 6.73 -10.10
CA ALA A 205 7.58 7.70 -11.06
C ALA A 205 8.63 8.18 -12.08
N GLU A 206 9.90 8.20 -11.68
CA GLU A 206 11.01 8.60 -12.58
C GLU A 206 11.16 7.60 -13.73
N ASP A 207 11.10 6.31 -13.45
CA ASP A 207 11.18 5.26 -14.46
C ASP A 207 10.02 5.32 -15.46
N ILE A 208 8.83 5.63 -14.99
CA ILE A 208 7.64 5.77 -15.85
C ILE A 208 7.77 6.99 -16.76
N MET A 209 8.27 8.11 -16.24
CA MET A 209 8.45 9.33 -17.01
C MET A 209 9.59 9.22 -18.03
N GLU A 210 10.68 8.53 -17.72
CA GLU A 210 11.79 8.28 -18.67
C GLU A 210 11.34 7.36 -19.81
N LYS A 211 10.58 6.30 -19.50
CA LYS A 211 9.98 5.42 -20.49
C LYS A 211 9.01 6.16 -21.41
N ALA A 212 8.16 7.03 -20.85
CA ALA A 212 7.22 7.85 -21.62
C ALA A 212 7.94 8.84 -22.55
N LYS A 213 9.03 9.46 -22.11
CA LYS A 213 9.86 10.32 -22.96
C LYS A 213 10.54 9.58 -24.10
N GLY A 214 11.00 8.35 -23.85
CA GLY A 214 11.58 7.47 -24.87
C GLY A 214 10.61 7.10 -25.99
N LEU A 215 9.33 6.97 -25.68
CA LEU A 215 8.26 6.66 -26.65
C LEU A 215 7.84 7.86 -27.50
N GLN A 216 8.05 9.08 -27.02
CA GLN A 216 7.77 10.32 -27.78
C GLN A 216 8.85 10.68 -28.81
N GLN A 217 10.00 9.99 -28.78
CA GLN A 217 11.14 10.26 -29.69
C GLN A 217 11.22 9.27 -30.87
N ILE A 218 10.24 8.37 -31.03
CA ILE A 218 10.09 7.46 -32.16
C ILE A 218 8.93 7.95 -33.04
#